data_62091d1cea3b312ac1ab863899820991
#
_entry.id   62091d1cea3b312ac1ab863899820991
#
_cell.length_a   1.000
_cell.length_b   1.000
_cell.length_c   1.000
_cell.angle_alpha   90.00
_cell.angle_beta   90.00
_cell.angle_gamma   90.00
#
_symmetry.space_group_name_H-M   'P 1'
#
loop_
_entity.id
_entity.type
_entity.pdbx_description
1 polymer ?
#
loop_
_entity_poly.entity_id
_entity_poly.type
_entity_poly.pdbx_seq_one_letter_code
_entity_poly.pdbx_strand_id
1 'polypeptide(L)'
;MKIYYQHPNTWFGDCMPFGKDDTFYLFHQRDTRVPCPFGEPFGWDLATTKDFVAYEDCGVAIPRGTDEEQDQFIFAGSICEDREGKYHAFYTGYNRDYPKQGKPSQVLMHAVSEDLKHWTKTQDAVTFVPQPGYDPDDWRDPFVLWDDESEKYILILGARLEGDKHKTTGRTVYFTSDDLADWEFQGDFWAPDLFTMHEMPDLFKMGDWWYLITTEYSHASTQVYRMAKSLKGPWIAPDDDAFDGRAYYAGRTFMLNNQRILFGWVPTRANETDSANLWYRPEADKEDFIWAGTFVAHELYQREDGTLGCRIPDTVWNAFKDEKKLDDVKLEKESGRALRHVVTETGDCYRYEADVTFAEGTRGFSIGVRAQDADDEFYSFTFECPKDRVIFEKSPNWPWPQMNNMGLERLIRLVPGKKYHVQIIVDDTIATLYVDGVAMNTRMYTNPGEGICLGVTDGSAVFENQSIAYL
;
A
#
# COMPACT_ATOMS: atom_id res chain seq x y z
N MET A 1 -15.52 -1.96 -9.49
CA MET A 1 -14.15 -2.37 -9.86
C MET A 1 -14.15 -3.78 -10.42
N LYS A 2 -13.21 -4.11 -11.27
CA LYS A 2 -13.15 -5.40 -11.98
C LYS A 2 -11.85 -6.17 -11.72
N ILE A 3 -10.76 -5.47 -11.42
CA ILE A 3 -9.44 -6.01 -11.10
C ILE A 3 -9.10 -5.84 -9.62
N TYR A 4 -9.29 -4.64 -9.10
CA TYR A 4 -8.97 -4.35 -7.71
C TYR A 4 -10.08 -4.83 -6.77
N TYR A 5 -9.69 -5.40 -5.63
CA TYR A 5 -10.64 -6.04 -4.75
C TYR A 5 -11.18 -5.12 -3.65
N GLN A 6 -12.48 -5.08 -3.57
CA GLN A 6 -13.21 -4.47 -2.47
C GLN A 6 -14.52 -5.22 -2.28
N HIS A 7 -14.80 -5.66 -1.06
CA HIS A 7 -16.07 -6.29 -0.74
C HIS A 7 -17.22 -5.28 -0.88
N PRO A 8 -18.36 -5.65 -1.44
CA PRO A 8 -19.51 -4.76 -1.59
C PRO A 8 -19.93 -4.11 -0.27
N ASN A 9 -20.13 -2.79 -0.30
CA ASN A 9 -20.59 -1.95 0.83
C ASN A 9 -19.65 -1.91 2.05
N THR A 10 -18.42 -2.37 1.92
CA THR A 10 -17.38 -2.26 2.94
C THR A 10 -16.05 -1.91 2.29
N TRP A 11 -15.05 -1.57 3.10
CA TRP A 11 -13.74 -1.17 2.63
C TRP A 11 -12.68 -2.10 3.19
N PHE A 12 -11.74 -2.45 2.34
CA PHE A 12 -10.64 -3.34 2.65
C PHE A 12 -9.62 -2.63 3.52
N GLY A 13 -9.35 -3.15 4.71
CA GLY A 13 -8.35 -2.63 5.64
C GLY A 13 -7.01 -3.34 5.49
N ASP A 14 -6.21 -3.32 6.57
CA ASP A 14 -4.87 -3.90 6.56
C ASP A 14 -4.91 -5.38 6.21
N CYS A 15 -3.97 -5.80 5.38
CA CYS A 15 -3.86 -7.16 4.87
C CYS A 15 -2.75 -7.93 5.58
N MET A 16 -3.07 -9.13 6.04
CA MET A 16 -2.14 -10.12 6.58
C MET A 16 -2.04 -11.26 5.56
N PRO A 17 -1.16 -11.12 4.55
CA PRO A 17 -1.09 -12.09 3.47
C PRO A 17 -0.42 -13.38 3.92
N PHE A 18 -0.89 -14.49 3.35
CA PHE A 18 -0.22 -15.79 3.40
C PHE A 18 -0.37 -16.49 2.06
N GLY A 19 0.59 -17.32 1.70
CA GLY A 19 0.55 -18.09 0.46
C GLY A 19 0.79 -19.57 0.72
N LYS A 20 -0.04 -20.43 0.12
CA LYS A 20 0.11 -21.88 0.18
C LYS A 20 -0.24 -22.50 -1.17
N ASP A 21 0.57 -23.42 -1.64
CA ASP A 21 0.46 -24.05 -2.95
C ASP A 21 0.47 -23.01 -4.09
N ASP A 22 -0.66 -22.73 -4.71
CA ASP A 22 -0.81 -21.72 -5.76
C ASP A 22 -1.81 -20.59 -5.38
N THR A 23 -2.13 -20.48 -4.08
CA THR A 23 -3.21 -19.61 -3.59
C THR A 23 -2.66 -18.60 -2.58
N PHE A 24 -3.00 -17.35 -2.78
CA PHE A 24 -2.82 -16.30 -1.79
C PHE A 24 -4.08 -16.16 -0.93
N TYR A 25 -3.87 -16.14 0.37
CA TYR A 25 -4.87 -15.94 1.41
C TYR A 25 -4.72 -14.51 1.92
N LEU A 26 -5.72 -13.68 1.70
CA LEU A 26 -5.77 -12.29 2.09
C LEU A 26 -6.62 -12.16 3.35
N PHE A 27 -6.02 -12.37 4.51
CA PHE A 27 -6.69 -12.03 5.77
C PHE A 27 -6.70 -10.52 5.91
N HIS A 28 -7.84 -9.94 6.18
CA HIS A 28 -7.96 -8.49 6.20
C HIS A 28 -9.04 -8.01 7.15
N GLN A 29 -8.92 -6.76 7.54
CA GLN A 29 -9.94 -6.05 8.27
C GLN A 29 -10.99 -5.49 7.30
N ARG A 30 -12.20 -5.30 7.80
CA ARG A 30 -13.31 -4.77 7.03
C ARG A 30 -13.92 -3.58 7.74
N ASP A 31 -13.80 -2.40 7.13
CA ASP A 31 -14.40 -1.18 7.66
C ASP A 31 -15.83 -1.00 7.12
N THR A 32 -16.77 -0.72 7.99
CA THR A 32 -18.17 -0.39 7.65
C THR A 32 -18.44 1.10 7.66
N ARG A 33 -17.48 1.93 7.91
CA ARG A 33 -17.50 3.40 8.01
C ARG A 33 -18.26 3.97 9.22
N VAL A 34 -19.25 3.30 9.72
CA VAL A 34 -20.11 3.78 10.81
C VAL A 34 -20.18 2.72 11.91
N PRO A 35 -19.88 3.08 13.18
CA PRO A 35 -19.39 4.40 13.66
C PRO A 35 -17.93 4.70 13.28
N CYS A 36 -17.58 5.98 13.19
CA CYS A 36 -16.20 6.42 13.01
C CYS A 36 -15.46 6.46 14.36
N PRO A 37 -14.17 6.11 14.46
CA PRO A 37 -13.33 5.50 13.42
C PRO A 37 -13.53 3.97 13.33
N PHE A 38 -13.14 3.36 12.21
CA PHE A 38 -13.07 1.92 11.94
C PHE A 38 -14.41 1.19 11.72
N GLY A 39 -15.57 1.88 11.82
CA GLY A 39 -16.87 1.25 11.67
C GLY A 39 -17.26 0.35 12.85
N GLU A 40 -18.10 -0.66 12.56
CA GLU A 40 -18.47 -1.70 13.55
C GLU A 40 -17.25 -2.55 13.92
N PRO A 41 -17.18 -3.03 15.16
CA PRO A 41 -16.11 -3.93 15.58
C PRO A 41 -15.97 -5.15 14.67
N PHE A 42 -14.73 -5.48 14.30
CA PHE A 42 -14.40 -6.49 13.29
C PHE A 42 -13.36 -7.51 13.78
N GLY A 43 -13.40 -8.68 13.16
CA GLY A 43 -12.32 -9.67 13.18
C GLY A 43 -11.49 -9.62 11.91
N TRP A 44 -10.87 -10.75 11.53
CA TRP A 44 -10.28 -10.90 10.22
C TRP A 44 -11.23 -11.65 9.29
N ASP A 45 -11.53 -11.02 8.18
CA ASP A 45 -12.15 -11.68 7.03
C ASP A 45 -11.08 -12.30 6.14
N LEU A 46 -11.49 -13.22 5.29
CA LEU A 46 -10.60 -13.90 4.35
C LEU A 46 -11.14 -13.77 2.93
N ALA A 47 -10.30 -13.32 2.03
CA ALA A 47 -10.45 -13.51 0.60
C ALA A 47 -9.29 -14.35 0.07
N THR A 48 -9.51 -15.10 -1.02
CA THR A 48 -8.44 -15.83 -1.68
C THR A 48 -8.34 -15.44 -3.15
N THR A 49 -7.12 -15.54 -3.69
CA THR A 49 -6.86 -15.33 -5.12
C THR A 49 -5.65 -16.15 -5.56
N LYS A 50 -5.62 -16.48 -6.87
CA LYS A 50 -4.45 -17.13 -7.50
C LYS A 50 -3.74 -16.19 -8.48
N ASP A 51 -4.39 -15.11 -8.86
CA ASP A 51 -4.00 -14.31 -10.02
C ASP A 51 -4.16 -12.79 -9.82
N PHE A 52 -4.70 -12.33 -8.68
CA PHE A 52 -5.03 -10.93 -8.41
C PHE A 52 -6.04 -10.31 -9.40
N VAL A 53 -6.83 -11.16 -10.05
CA VAL A 53 -7.90 -10.77 -10.97
C VAL A 53 -9.24 -11.31 -10.48
N ALA A 54 -9.25 -12.59 -10.10
CA ALA A 54 -10.41 -13.25 -9.54
C ALA A 54 -10.22 -13.48 -8.03
N TYR A 55 -11.23 -13.12 -7.24
CA TYR A 55 -11.21 -13.26 -5.80
C TYR A 55 -12.41 -14.07 -5.33
N GLU A 56 -12.18 -14.92 -4.33
CA GLU A 56 -13.21 -15.64 -3.60
C GLU A 56 -13.32 -15.05 -2.18
N ASP A 57 -14.49 -14.52 -1.83
CA ASP A 57 -14.78 -14.10 -0.46
C ASP A 57 -15.15 -15.33 0.38
N CYS A 58 -14.31 -15.62 1.38
CA CYS A 58 -14.49 -16.76 2.28
C CYS A 58 -15.20 -16.39 3.60
N GLY A 59 -15.56 -15.11 3.77
CA GLY A 59 -16.19 -14.61 4.99
C GLY A 59 -15.21 -14.44 6.16
N VAL A 60 -15.74 -14.47 7.39
CA VAL A 60 -14.95 -14.26 8.61
C VAL A 60 -14.11 -15.51 8.92
N ALA A 61 -12.78 -15.35 8.98
CA ALA A 61 -11.84 -16.40 9.37
C ALA A 61 -11.57 -16.39 10.88
N ILE A 62 -11.21 -15.22 11.45
CA ILE A 62 -11.00 -15.06 12.89
C ILE A 62 -12.05 -14.08 13.43
N PRO A 63 -13.09 -14.55 14.12
CA PRO A 63 -14.12 -13.66 14.64
C PRO A 63 -13.57 -12.80 15.79
N ARG A 64 -14.03 -11.56 15.88
CA ARG A 64 -13.75 -10.70 17.03
C ARG A 64 -14.24 -11.29 18.33
N GLY A 65 -13.75 -10.79 19.46
CA GLY A 65 -14.32 -11.03 20.78
C GLY A 65 -15.59 -10.20 21.05
N THR A 66 -16.11 -10.30 22.25
CA THR A 66 -17.21 -9.45 22.73
C THR A 66 -16.72 -8.02 23.00
N ASP A 67 -17.63 -7.12 23.36
CA ASP A 67 -17.27 -5.75 23.68
C ASP A 67 -16.47 -5.62 24.99
N GLU A 68 -16.53 -6.66 25.86
CA GLU A 68 -15.80 -6.74 27.11
C GLU A 68 -14.47 -7.48 27.01
N GLU A 69 -14.15 -8.09 25.85
CA GLU A 69 -12.91 -8.83 25.64
C GLU A 69 -11.83 -7.96 25.01
N GLN A 70 -10.57 -8.38 25.14
CA GLN A 70 -9.40 -7.64 24.64
C GLN A 70 -9.47 -7.44 23.12
N ASP A 71 -9.94 -8.41 22.38
CA ASP A 71 -10.08 -8.37 20.95
C ASP A 71 -11.50 -7.97 20.51
N GLN A 72 -12.04 -6.94 21.13
CA GLN A 72 -13.23 -6.23 20.65
C GLN A 72 -13.10 -5.91 19.16
N PHE A 73 -11.89 -5.46 18.76
CA PHE A 73 -11.43 -5.42 17.37
C PHE A 73 -10.18 -6.30 17.23
N ILE A 74 -10.03 -6.94 16.10
CA ILE A 74 -8.78 -7.59 15.73
C ILE A 74 -8.05 -6.69 14.73
N PHE A 75 -7.00 -6.01 15.22
CA PHE A 75 -6.12 -5.21 14.38
C PHE A 75 -5.09 -6.09 13.65
N ALA A 76 -4.17 -5.47 12.94
CA ALA A 76 -3.25 -6.19 12.08
C ALA A 76 -2.34 -7.17 12.83
N GLY A 77 -1.79 -8.09 12.08
CA GLY A 77 -0.90 -9.15 12.53
C GLY A 77 -0.24 -9.88 11.39
N SER A 78 0.15 -11.12 11.58
CA SER A 78 0.70 -11.97 10.53
C SER A 78 0.37 -13.44 10.75
N ILE A 79 0.56 -14.24 9.69
CA ILE A 79 0.42 -15.68 9.71
C ILE A 79 1.77 -16.30 9.42
N CYS A 80 2.11 -17.34 10.17
CA CYS A 80 3.24 -18.21 9.88
C CYS A 80 2.85 -19.68 9.95
N GLU A 81 3.57 -20.53 9.26
CA GLU A 81 3.49 -21.97 9.33
C GLU A 81 4.60 -22.47 10.24
N ASP A 82 4.30 -23.36 11.19
CA ASP A 82 5.32 -24.01 12.00
C ASP A 82 5.97 -25.19 11.28
N ARG A 83 6.94 -25.82 11.92
CA ARG A 83 7.66 -26.96 11.36
C ARG A 83 6.82 -28.23 11.25
N GLU A 84 5.66 -28.29 11.88
CA GLU A 84 4.72 -29.40 11.84
C GLU A 84 3.63 -29.20 10.79
N GLY A 85 3.61 -28.02 10.15
CA GLY A 85 2.64 -27.64 9.13
C GLY A 85 1.35 -27.04 9.69
N LYS A 86 1.36 -26.63 10.95
CA LYS A 86 0.26 -25.93 11.60
C LYS A 86 0.41 -24.42 11.40
N TYR A 87 -0.70 -23.72 11.24
CA TYR A 87 -0.70 -22.28 11.02
C TYR A 87 -0.96 -21.51 12.31
N HIS A 88 -0.23 -20.45 12.49
CA HIS A 88 -0.28 -19.56 13.64
C HIS A 88 -0.58 -18.14 13.16
N ALA A 89 -1.61 -17.53 13.71
CA ALA A 89 -1.93 -16.11 13.53
C ALA A 89 -1.56 -15.35 14.81
N PHE A 90 -0.62 -14.43 14.70
CA PHE A 90 -0.31 -13.46 15.75
C PHE A 90 -0.95 -12.14 15.35
N TYR A 91 -1.82 -11.59 16.20
CA TYR A 91 -2.61 -10.40 15.88
C TYR A 91 -2.71 -9.45 17.06
N THR A 92 -3.11 -8.24 16.78
CA THR A 92 -3.34 -7.22 17.80
C THR A 92 -4.81 -7.27 18.22
N GLY A 93 -5.05 -7.61 19.48
CA GLY A 93 -6.34 -7.43 20.12
C GLY A 93 -6.47 -6.00 20.63
N TYR A 94 -7.49 -5.28 20.15
CA TYR A 94 -7.75 -3.91 20.53
C TYR A 94 -9.11 -3.77 21.21
N ASN A 95 -9.10 -3.13 22.40
CA ASN A 95 -10.32 -2.73 23.11
C ASN A 95 -10.28 -1.24 23.42
N ARG A 96 -11.17 -0.47 22.77
CA ARG A 96 -11.22 0.99 22.89
C ARG A 96 -11.62 1.51 24.27
N ASP A 97 -12.21 0.66 25.11
CA ASP A 97 -12.72 1.03 26.44
C ASP A 97 -11.75 0.66 27.57
N TYR A 98 -10.71 -0.12 27.29
CA TYR A 98 -9.74 -0.57 28.27
C TYR A 98 -8.88 0.55 28.87
N PRO A 99 -8.45 1.59 28.14
CA PRO A 99 -7.72 2.72 28.73
C PRO A 99 -8.47 3.41 29.86
N LYS A 100 -9.81 3.50 29.76
CA LYS A 100 -10.65 4.05 30.83
C LYS A 100 -10.65 3.19 32.11
N GLN A 101 -10.24 1.94 32.00
CA GLN A 101 -10.12 0.97 33.09
C GLN A 101 -8.68 0.81 33.58
N GLY A 102 -7.73 1.58 33.04
CA GLY A 102 -6.30 1.47 33.34
C GLY A 102 -5.64 0.22 32.78
N LYS A 103 -6.24 -0.37 31.73
CA LYS A 103 -5.70 -1.52 30.99
C LYS A 103 -5.14 -1.05 29.64
N PRO A 104 -4.13 -1.75 29.08
CA PRO A 104 -3.66 -1.45 27.74
C PRO A 104 -4.77 -1.66 26.71
N SER A 105 -4.92 -0.74 25.77
CA SER A 105 -5.87 -0.92 24.66
C SER A 105 -5.42 -1.97 23.66
N GLN A 106 -4.11 -2.15 23.52
CA GLN A 106 -3.51 -3.06 22.54
C GLN A 106 -2.62 -4.09 23.22
N VAL A 107 -2.84 -5.36 22.87
CA VAL A 107 -1.96 -6.49 23.24
C VAL A 107 -1.88 -7.45 22.07
N LEU A 108 -0.82 -8.24 22.00
CA LEU A 108 -0.76 -9.28 20.99
C LEU A 108 -1.48 -10.54 21.46
N MET A 109 -2.22 -11.13 20.55
CA MET A 109 -3.02 -12.34 20.76
C MET A 109 -2.65 -13.40 19.72
N HIS A 110 -3.08 -14.63 19.94
CA HIS A 110 -2.69 -15.77 19.11
C HIS A 110 -3.88 -16.69 18.81
N ALA A 111 -3.91 -17.18 17.58
CA ALA A 111 -4.83 -18.23 17.15
C ALA A 111 -4.09 -19.25 16.28
N VAL A 112 -4.64 -20.45 16.19
CA VAL A 112 -4.07 -21.56 15.43
C VAL A 112 -5.09 -22.15 14.47
N SER A 113 -4.59 -22.71 13.36
CA SER A 113 -5.40 -23.38 12.33
C SER A 113 -4.65 -24.55 11.72
N GLU A 114 -5.41 -25.53 11.22
CA GLU A 114 -4.88 -26.65 10.42
C GLU A 114 -5.12 -26.46 8.92
N ASP A 115 -5.96 -25.46 8.52
CA ASP A 115 -6.45 -25.34 7.15
C ASP A 115 -6.52 -23.89 6.61
N LEU A 116 -6.02 -22.90 7.37
CA LEU A 116 -6.10 -21.46 7.07
C LEU A 116 -7.51 -20.87 7.03
N LYS A 117 -8.55 -21.66 7.24
CA LYS A 117 -9.96 -21.21 7.18
C LYS A 117 -10.64 -21.24 8.54
N HIS A 118 -10.31 -22.24 9.35
CA HIS A 118 -10.92 -22.43 10.68
C HIS A 118 -9.87 -22.18 11.75
N TRP A 119 -10.09 -21.16 12.57
CA TRP A 119 -9.13 -20.71 13.56
C TRP A 119 -9.64 -20.90 14.98
N THR A 120 -8.75 -21.31 15.86
CA THR A 120 -9.03 -21.44 17.30
C THR A 120 -8.12 -20.49 18.06
N LYS A 121 -8.71 -19.53 18.78
CA LYS A 121 -7.98 -18.62 19.67
C LYS A 121 -7.39 -19.40 20.82
N THR A 122 -6.11 -19.17 21.13
CA THR A 122 -5.43 -19.78 22.26
C THR A 122 -5.71 -19.00 23.54
N GLN A 123 -5.77 -19.68 24.69
CA GLN A 123 -6.06 -19.03 25.96
C GLN A 123 -4.86 -18.26 26.55
N ASP A 124 -3.66 -18.56 26.08
CA ASP A 124 -2.40 -17.95 26.55
C ASP A 124 -2.09 -16.61 25.86
N ALA A 125 -3.07 -16.04 25.18
CA ALA A 125 -2.97 -14.87 24.32
C ALA A 125 -2.55 -13.58 25.01
N VAL A 126 -2.45 -13.54 26.33
CA VAL A 126 -2.18 -12.33 27.12
C VAL A 126 -0.70 -12.10 27.39
N THR A 127 0.18 -12.95 26.88
CA THR A 127 1.63 -12.94 27.17
C THR A 127 2.37 -11.75 26.54
N PHE A 128 1.78 -11.11 25.54
CA PHE A 128 2.44 -10.03 24.78
C PHE A 128 1.88 -8.64 25.11
N VAL A 129 1.84 -8.34 26.39
CA VAL A 129 1.49 -6.99 26.85
C VAL A 129 2.61 -5.99 26.54
N PRO A 130 2.29 -4.70 26.40
CA PRO A 130 3.29 -3.65 26.26
C PRO A 130 4.33 -3.72 27.38
N GLN A 131 5.60 -3.66 27.00
CA GLN A 131 6.71 -3.74 27.94
C GLN A 131 6.94 -2.40 28.66
N PRO A 132 7.52 -2.37 29.85
CA PRO A 132 7.81 -1.14 30.57
C PRO A 132 8.60 -0.13 29.72
N GLY A 133 8.13 1.12 29.67
CA GLY A 133 8.73 2.20 28.88
C GLY A 133 8.13 2.37 27.49
N TYR A 134 7.22 1.48 27.07
CA TYR A 134 6.47 1.60 25.83
C TYR A 134 5.01 1.98 26.08
N ASP A 135 4.44 2.72 25.14
CA ASP A 135 3.06 3.22 25.22
C ASP A 135 2.05 2.04 25.09
N PRO A 136 1.12 1.90 26.05
CA PRO A 136 0.16 0.80 26.03
C PRO A 136 -0.93 0.92 24.94
N ASP A 137 -1.02 2.06 24.28
CA ASP A 137 -1.97 2.33 23.20
C ASP A 137 -1.31 2.31 21.81
N ASP A 138 0.01 2.10 21.74
CA ASP A 138 0.79 1.98 20.51
C ASP A 138 1.73 0.76 20.58
N TRP A 139 1.12 -0.45 20.53
CA TRP A 139 1.80 -1.74 20.61
C TRP A 139 1.07 -2.75 19.75
N ARG A 140 1.45 -2.85 18.44
CA ARG A 140 0.63 -3.55 17.46
C ARG A 140 1.38 -4.09 16.24
N ASP A 141 0.64 -4.77 15.39
CA ASP A 141 0.99 -5.24 14.06
C ASP A 141 2.14 -6.25 14.05
N PRO A 142 2.06 -7.36 14.83
CA PRO A 142 3.12 -8.36 14.87
C PRO A 142 3.35 -9.00 13.51
N PHE A 143 4.63 -9.24 13.20
CA PHE A 143 5.09 -10.01 12.06
C PHE A 143 6.07 -11.09 12.52
N VAL A 144 5.82 -12.33 12.12
CA VAL A 144 6.62 -13.48 12.55
C VAL A 144 7.30 -14.12 11.35
N LEU A 145 8.59 -14.41 11.51
CA LEU A 145 9.37 -15.20 10.55
C LEU A 145 10.29 -16.18 11.28
N TRP A 146 10.70 -17.23 10.56
CA TRP A 146 11.80 -18.10 10.97
C TRP A 146 13.12 -17.51 10.46
N ASP A 147 14.12 -17.44 11.32
CA ASP A 147 15.49 -17.05 10.96
C ASP A 147 16.41 -18.27 10.98
N ASP A 148 16.88 -18.67 9.80
CA ASP A 148 17.78 -19.83 9.65
C ASP A 148 19.16 -19.64 10.30
N GLU A 149 19.61 -18.38 10.48
CA GLU A 149 20.92 -18.10 11.06
C GLU A 149 20.92 -18.29 12.59
N SER A 150 19.87 -17.80 13.25
CA SER A 150 19.74 -17.97 14.71
C SER A 150 18.99 -19.24 15.12
N GLU A 151 18.39 -19.94 14.16
CA GLU A 151 17.48 -21.07 14.37
C GLU A 151 16.35 -20.76 15.35
N LYS A 152 15.77 -19.54 15.22
CA LYS A 152 14.67 -19.05 16.06
C LYS A 152 13.56 -18.39 15.23
N TYR A 153 12.37 -18.41 15.77
CA TYR A 153 11.32 -17.51 15.33
C TYR A 153 11.61 -16.11 15.86
N ILE A 154 11.45 -15.11 15.00
CA ILE A 154 11.55 -13.69 15.32
C ILE A 154 10.17 -13.10 15.13
N LEU A 155 9.64 -12.43 16.16
CA LEU A 155 8.43 -11.62 16.08
C LEU A 155 8.84 -10.17 16.24
N ILE A 156 8.60 -9.36 15.22
CA ILE A 156 8.73 -7.91 15.28
C ILE A 156 7.35 -7.28 15.37
N LEU A 157 7.24 -6.12 15.99
CA LEU A 157 6.01 -5.33 16.03
C LEU A 157 6.31 -3.84 16.12
N GLY A 158 5.31 -3.03 15.77
CA GLY A 158 5.37 -1.59 15.95
C GLY A 158 5.08 -1.20 17.39
N ALA A 159 5.87 -0.28 17.91
CA ALA A 159 5.75 0.27 19.24
C ALA A 159 6.12 1.75 19.25
N ARG A 160 5.84 2.42 20.35
CA ARG A 160 6.29 3.79 20.63
C ARG A 160 6.75 3.89 22.08
N LEU A 161 7.75 4.72 22.35
CA LEU A 161 8.10 5.00 23.75
C LEU A 161 6.97 5.74 24.46
N GLU A 162 6.78 5.43 25.73
CA GLU A 162 5.83 6.13 26.58
C GLU A 162 6.16 7.64 26.66
N GLY A 163 5.14 8.49 26.63
CA GLY A 163 5.28 9.93 26.79
C GLY A 163 4.54 10.76 25.75
N ASP A 164 5.16 11.87 25.35
CA ASP A 164 4.55 12.86 24.45
C ASP A 164 4.31 12.30 23.05
N LYS A 165 3.05 12.25 22.64
CA LYS A 165 2.60 11.74 21.33
C LYS A 165 3.05 12.60 20.13
N HIS A 166 3.55 13.78 20.36
CA HIS A 166 4.11 14.66 19.32
C HIS A 166 5.61 14.42 19.06
N LYS A 167 6.22 13.43 19.72
CA LYS A 167 7.62 13.06 19.49
C LYS A 167 7.74 11.89 18.53
N THR A 168 8.81 11.90 17.75
CA THR A 168 9.15 10.81 16.82
C THR A 168 9.85 9.66 17.55
N THR A 169 9.12 9.00 18.43
CA THR A 169 9.61 7.93 19.28
C THR A 169 9.12 6.54 18.88
N GLY A 170 8.71 6.39 17.62
CA GLY A 170 8.36 5.11 17.02
C GLY A 170 9.51 4.12 17.10
N ARG A 171 9.17 2.85 17.34
CA ARG A 171 10.10 1.72 17.48
C ARG A 171 9.56 0.52 16.72
N THR A 172 10.45 -0.23 16.15
CA THR A 172 10.19 -1.64 15.86
C THR A 172 10.89 -2.42 16.96
N VAL A 173 10.12 -3.15 17.75
CA VAL A 173 10.65 -3.99 18.83
C VAL A 173 10.54 -5.46 18.45
N TYR A 174 11.23 -6.36 19.18
CA TYR A 174 11.18 -7.77 18.82
C TYR A 174 11.25 -8.74 19.99
N PHE A 175 10.73 -9.93 19.72
CA PHE A 175 10.80 -11.11 20.56
C PHE A 175 11.44 -12.26 19.78
N THR A 176 11.96 -13.24 20.48
CA THR A 176 12.44 -14.50 19.90
C THR A 176 11.80 -15.71 20.59
N SER A 177 11.62 -16.80 19.84
CA SER A 177 11.07 -18.06 20.34
C SER A 177 11.71 -19.26 19.63
N ASP A 178 11.76 -20.39 20.32
CA ASP A 178 12.18 -21.67 19.75
C ASP A 178 10.98 -22.47 19.20
N ASP A 179 9.74 -22.18 19.66
CA ASP A 179 8.58 -23.06 19.50
C ASP A 179 7.24 -22.33 19.21
N LEU A 180 7.26 -20.99 19.02
CA LEU A 180 6.08 -20.15 18.87
C LEU A 180 5.16 -20.07 20.10
N ALA A 181 5.52 -20.68 21.20
CA ALA A 181 4.77 -20.69 22.47
C ALA A 181 5.43 -19.81 23.52
N ASP A 182 6.70 -20.02 23.76
CA ASP A 182 7.48 -19.25 24.72
C ASP A 182 8.31 -18.16 24.01
N TRP A 183 8.08 -16.90 24.38
CA TRP A 183 8.68 -15.74 23.74
C TRP A 183 9.50 -14.91 24.72
N GLU A 184 10.70 -14.53 24.33
CA GLU A 184 11.59 -13.66 25.09
C GLU A 184 11.69 -12.29 24.42
N PHE A 185 11.37 -11.23 25.17
CA PHE A 185 11.52 -9.84 24.70
C PHE A 185 13.00 -9.46 24.61
N GLN A 186 13.40 -8.92 23.46
CA GLN A 186 14.79 -8.57 23.16
C GLN A 186 15.04 -7.05 23.11
N GLY A 187 13.99 -6.22 23.18
CA GLY A 187 14.11 -4.76 23.12
C GLY A 187 13.87 -4.19 21.71
N ASP A 188 14.53 -3.08 21.43
CA ASP A 188 14.42 -2.40 20.13
C ASP A 188 15.12 -3.18 19.02
N PHE A 189 14.41 -3.50 17.94
CA PHE A 189 14.96 -4.04 16.70
C PHE A 189 15.46 -2.91 15.79
N TRP A 190 14.65 -1.84 15.65
CA TRP A 190 14.99 -0.65 14.88
C TRP A 190 14.42 0.59 15.54
N ALA A 191 15.31 1.52 15.91
CA ALA A 191 15.01 2.70 16.71
C ALA A 191 15.66 3.96 16.11
N PRO A 192 15.16 4.44 14.95
CA PRO A 192 15.81 5.52 14.21
C PRO A 192 15.47 6.93 14.69
N ASP A 193 14.51 7.10 15.60
CA ASP A 193 13.92 8.39 16.01
C ASP A 193 13.34 9.21 14.84
N LEU A 194 12.76 8.54 13.86
CA LEU A 194 12.23 9.17 12.64
C LEU A 194 10.73 9.44 12.68
N PHE A 195 9.92 8.47 13.10
CA PHE A 195 8.46 8.52 13.00
C PHE A 195 7.79 8.45 14.35
N THR A 196 6.53 8.88 14.44
CA THR A 196 5.76 8.77 15.67
C THR A 196 5.47 7.30 16.01
N MET A 197 5.20 6.50 15.00
CA MET A 197 4.90 5.07 15.11
C MET A 197 5.46 4.33 13.90
N HIS A 198 5.80 3.05 14.06
CA HIS A 198 6.11 2.13 12.97
C HIS A 198 4.95 1.16 12.83
N GLU A 199 4.07 1.39 11.85
CA GLU A 199 2.94 0.49 11.59
C GLU A 199 3.32 -0.61 10.61
N MET A 200 2.63 -1.74 10.70
CA MET A 200 2.74 -2.84 9.76
C MET A 200 4.19 -3.28 9.46
N PRO A 201 5.08 -3.44 10.45
CA PRO A 201 6.44 -3.86 10.16
C PRO A 201 6.45 -5.22 9.47
N ASP A 202 7.30 -5.35 8.44
CA ASP A 202 7.51 -6.57 7.67
C ASP A 202 9.01 -6.78 7.48
N LEU A 203 9.46 -8.01 7.58
CA LEU A 203 10.88 -8.37 7.57
C LEU A 203 11.11 -9.59 6.69
N PHE A 204 11.96 -9.45 5.67
CA PHE A 204 12.28 -10.54 4.78
C PHE A 204 13.67 -10.45 4.19
N LYS A 205 14.14 -11.56 3.66
CA LYS A 205 15.40 -11.65 2.91
C LYS A 205 15.13 -11.88 1.42
N MET A 206 15.87 -11.16 0.58
CA MET A 206 15.88 -11.39 -0.86
C MET A 206 17.32 -11.25 -1.36
N GLY A 207 17.84 -12.28 -2.00
CA GLY A 207 19.27 -12.37 -2.31
C GLY A 207 20.13 -12.23 -1.05
N ASP A 208 21.11 -11.34 -1.08
CA ASP A 208 22.04 -11.10 0.05
C ASP A 208 21.58 -9.98 0.99
N TRP A 209 20.36 -9.47 0.83
CA TRP A 209 19.85 -8.35 1.59
C TRP A 209 18.64 -8.72 2.43
N TRP A 210 18.60 -8.19 3.65
CA TRP A 210 17.43 -8.09 4.49
C TRP A 210 16.71 -6.76 4.22
N TYR A 211 15.39 -6.80 4.27
CA TYR A 211 14.51 -5.65 4.09
C TYR A 211 13.55 -5.55 5.27
N LEU A 212 13.51 -4.37 5.87
CA LEU A 212 12.54 -3.99 6.89
C LEU A 212 11.61 -2.94 6.28
N ILE A 213 10.35 -3.26 6.17
CA ILE A 213 9.30 -2.33 5.73
C ILE A 213 8.58 -1.79 6.95
N THR A 214 8.14 -0.56 6.89
CA THR A 214 7.18 0.01 7.82
C THR A 214 6.30 1.04 7.14
N THR A 215 5.08 1.19 7.60
CA THR A 215 4.18 2.27 7.20
C THR A 215 4.24 3.37 8.26
N GLU A 216 4.26 4.62 7.82
CA GLU A 216 4.31 5.76 8.70
C GLU A 216 3.22 6.78 8.32
N TYR A 217 2.61 7.44 9.31
CA TYR A 217 1.55 8.42 9.12
C TYR A 217 1.95 9.83 9.59
N SER A 218 3.13 9.98 10.15
CA SER A 218 3.55 11.21 10.81
C SER A 218 4.26 12.21 9.91
N HIS A 219 4.67 11.79 8.71
CA HIS A 219 5.36 12.65 7.72
C HIS A 219 4.64 12.64 6.38
N ALA A 220 4.95 11.65 5.53
CA ALA A 220 4.44 11.59 4.16
C ALA A 220 3.23 10.65 4.02
N SER A 221 2.88 9.91 5.07
CA SER A 221 1.85 8.87 5.06
C SER A 221 2.13 7.82 3.99
N THR A 222 3.33 7.24 4.03
CA THR A 222 3.83 6.30 3.04
C THR A 222 4.40 5.05 3.68
N GLN A 223 4.65 4.05 2.85
CA GLN A 223 5.49 2.92 3.21
C GLN A 223 6.93 3.22 2.88
N VAL A 224 7.80 2.95 3.82
CA VAL A 224 9.24 3.05 3.62
C VAL A 224 9.93 1.72 3.90
N TYR A 225 11.04 1.47 3.24
CA TYR A 225 11.87 0.32 3.56
C TYR A 225 13.29 0.70 3.91
N ARG A 226 13.92 -0.17 4.65
CA ARG A 226 15.34 -0.15 4.99
C ARG A 226 15.96 -1.46 4.55
N MET A 227 17.23 -1.44 4.21
CA MET A 227 17.96 -2.62 3.76
C MET A 227 19.25 -2.81 4.56
N ALA A 228 19.63 -4.07 4.80
CA ALA A 228 20.83 -4.42 5.54
C ALA A 228 21.41 -5.75 5.05
N LYS A 229 22.71 -5.98 5.27
CA LYS A 229 23.35 -7.29 5.02
C LYS A 229 23.17 -8.28 6.17
N SER A 230 22.68 -7.81 7.31
CA SER A 230 22.46 -8.61 8.51
C SER A 230 21.25 -8.10 9.26
N LEU A 231 20.53 -8.96 9.98
CA LEU A 231 19.44 -8.58 10.88
C LEU A 231 19.87 -7.59 11.97
N LYS A 232 21.15 -7.55 12.29
CA LYS A 232 21.72 -6.59 13.26
C LYS A 232 21.99 -5.21 12.64
N GLY A 233 21.71 -5.03 11.35
CA GLY A 233 22.00 -3.81 10.62
C GLY A 233 23.49 -3.66 10.22
N PRO A 234 23.97 -2.45 9.93
CA PRO A 234 23.17 -1.22 9.95
C PRO A 234 22.06 -1.22 8.90
N TRP A 235 20.89 -0.72 9.26
CA TRP A 235 19.74 -0.53 8.37
C TRP A 235 19.90 0.79 7.61
N ILE A 236 20.05 0.72 6.28
CA ILE A 236 20.27 1.86 5.41
C ILE A 236 19.02 2.17 4.58
N ALA A 237 18.77 3.45 4.33
CA ALA A 237 17.75 3.91 3.41
C ALA A 237 18.37 4.03 2.00
N PRO A 238 17.73 3.51 0.94
CA PRO A 238 18.08 3.89 -0.43
C PRO A 238 17.61 5.32 -0.73
N ASP A 239 18.03 5.87 -1.89
CA ASP A 239 17.63 7.22 -2.30
C ASP A 239 16.11 7.36 -2.48
N ASP A 240 15.46 6.33 -3.02
CA ASP A 240 13.99 6.16 -3.05
C ASP A 240 13.63 4.97 -2.18
N ASP A 241 13.16 5.23 -0.97
CA ASP A 241 12.82 4.21 0.03
C ASP A 241 11.33 3.89 0.10
N ALA A 242 10.52 4.45 -0.81
CA ALA A 242 9.10 4.20 -0.90
C ALA A 242 8.75 3.23 -2.04
N PHE A 243 7.67 2.47 -1.89
CA PHE A 243 7.15 1.60 -2.96
C PHE A 243 6.13 2.32 -3.83
N ASP A 244 5.34 3.19 -3.22
CA ASP A 244 4.25 3.92 -3.85
C ASP A 244 4.13 5.32 -3.22
N GLY A 245 3.20 6.15 -3.71
CA GLY A 245 2.86 7.43 -3.11
C GLY A 245 1.93 7.29 -1.90
N ARG A 246 1.50 8.42 -1.34
CA ARG A 246 0.63 8.45 -0.15
C ARG A 246 -0.79 7.88 -0.36
N ALA A 247 -1.19 7.57 -1.58
CA ALA A 247 -2.44 6.89 -1.87
C ALA A 247 -2.31 5.36 -1.85
N TYR A 248 -1.31 4.82 -1.17
CA TYR A 248 -1.15 3.39 -0.95
C TYR A 248 -0.65 3.16 0.47
N TYR A 249 -1.34 2.32 1.23
CA TYR A 249 -1.10 2.24 2.67
C TYR A 249 -1.06 0.79 3.19
N ALA A 250 -0.45 0.61 4.37
CA ALA A 250 -0.44 -0.58 5.19
C ALA A 250 0.02 -1.86 4.46
N GLY A 251 1.01 -1.75 3.57
CA GLY A 251 1.47 -2.91 2.80
C GLY A 251 2.31 -3.87 3.60
N ARG A 252 2.04 -5.15 3.39
CA ARG A 252 2.85 -6.29 3.80
C ARG A 252 3.20 -7.15 2.62
N THR A 253 4.22 -7.99 2.75
CA THR A 253 4.67 -8.82 1.66
C THR A 253 4.51 -10.31 1.95
N PHE A 254 4.35 -11.08 0.88
CA PHE A 254 4.51 -12.53 0.92
C PHE A 254 5.20 -13.04 -0.33
N MET A 255 6.02 -14.07 -0.16
CA MET A 255 6.71 -14.74 -1.27
C MET A 255 6.01 -16.06 -1.58
N LEU A 256 5.48 -16.20 -2.79
CA LEU A 256 4.93 -17.47 -3.29
C LEU A 256 5.39 -17.68 -4.73
N ASN A 257 5.82 -18.91 -5.06
CA ASN A 257 6.24 -19.27 -6.43
C ASN A 257 7.31 -18.32 -7.02
N ASN A 258 8.28 -17.89 -6.22
CA ASN A 258 9.33 -16.92 -6.57
C ASN A 258 8.84 -15.50 -6.93
N GLN A 259 7.60 -15.19 -6.63
CA GLN A 259 7.05 -13.85 -6.74
C GLN A 259 6.85 -13.26 -5.33
N ARG A 260 7.46 -12.11 -5.07
CA ARG A 260 7.17 -11.37 -3.84
C ARG A 260 6.14 -10.30 -4.14
N ILE A 261 5.01 -10.45 -3.52
CA ILE A 261 3.88 -9.53 -3.68
C ILE A 261 3.81 -8.61 -2.47
N LEU A 262 3.57 -7.34 -2.71
CA LEU A 262 3.22 -6.33 -1.72
C LEU A 262 1.70 -6.15 -1.74
N PHE A 263 1.09 -6.30 -0.57
CA PHE A 263 -0.36 -6.26 -0.34
C PHE A 263 -0.71 -5.01 0.44
N GLY A 264 -1.41 -4.09 -0.17
CA GLY A 264 -1.85 -2.86 0.48
C GLY A 264 -3.15 -2.35 -0.10
N TRP A 265 -3.60 -1.21 0.37
CA TRP A 265 -4.89 -0.65 -0.06
C TRP A 265 -4.77 0.83 -0.43
N VAL A 266 -5.65 1.23 -1.34
CA VAL A 266 -5.81 2.62 -1.80
C VAL A 266 -6.97 3.24 -1.03
N PRO A 267 -6.73 4.30 -0.21
CA PRO A 267 -7.75 4.91 0.64
C PRO A 267 -8.89 5.52 -0.17
N THR A 268 -10.04 5.68 0.50
CA THR A 268 -11.17 6.45 0.00
C THR A 268 -11.39 7.69 0.85
N ARG A 269 -12.27 8.57 0.42
CA ARG A 269 -12.80 9.68 1.20
C ARG A 269 -14.28 9.50 1.50
N ALA A 270 -14.77 10.15 2.54
CA ALA A 270 -16.15 9.99 3.01
C ALA A 270 -17.19 10.14 1.91
N ASN A 271 -16.99 11.06 0.98
CA ASN A 271 -17.93 11.34 -0.09
C ASN A 271 -17.40 10.95 -1.48
N GLU A 272 -16.19 10.42 -1.56
CA GLU A 272 -15.52 10.07 -2.82
C GLU A 272 -15.63 11.17 -3.89
N THR A 273 -15.50 12.43 -3.48
CA THR A 273 -15.62 13.60 -4.36
C THR A 273 -14.39 14.50 -4.22
N ASP A 274 -14.07 15.23 -5.28
CA ASP A 274 -12.97 16.20 -5.29
C ASP A 274 -13.17 17.36 -4.30
N SER A 275 -14.42 17.60 -3.88
CA SER A 275 -14.73 18.64 -2.91
C SER A 275 -14.38 18.32 -1.46
N ALA A 276 -14.18 17.04 -1.14
CA ALA A 276 -13.83 16.58 0.19
C ALA A 276 -12.32 16.76 0.45
N ASN A 277 -11.90 17.99 0.67
CA ASN A 277 -10.50 18.29 0.94
C ASN A 277 -10.18 18.19 2.43
N LEU A 278 -10.00 16.97 2.91
CA LEU A 278 -9.87 16.65 4.31
C LEU A 278 -8.52 17.08 4.91
N TRP A 279 -7.51 17.24 4.09
CA TRP A 279 -6.14 17.53 4.53
C TRP A 279 -5.92 18.96 5.04
N TYR A 280 -6.86 19.86 4.76
CA TYR A 280 -6.76 21.31 5.09
C TYR A 280 -7.72 21.79 6.16
N ARG A 281 -8.60 20.93 6.61
CA ARG A 281 -9.53 21.27 7.70
C ARG A 281 -9.15 20.43 8.91
N PRO A 282 -8.63 21.04 10.00
CA PRO A 282 -8.28 20.29 11.23
C PRO A 282 -9.46 19.48 11.80
N GLU A 283 -10.68 19.99 11.63
CA GLU A 283 -11.91 19.30 12.00
C GLU A 283 -12.16 18.07 11.13
N ALA A 284 -11.78 18.14 9.87
CA ALA A 284 -11.96 17.05 8.92
C ALA A 284 -11.10 15.84 9.24
N ASP A 285 -9.91 16.05 9.80
CA ASP A 285 -9.05 14.95 10.26
C ASP A 285 -9.73 14.11 11.35
N LYS A 286 -10.69 14.68 12.06
CA LYS A 286 -11.43 14.00 13.14
C LYS A 286 -12.75 13.38 12.65
N GLU A 287 -13.38 14.01 11.66
CA GLU A 287 -14.73 13.66 11.22
C GLU A 287 -14.72 12.80 9.96
N ASP A 288 -13.74 13.00 9.10
CA ASP A 288 -13.71 12.47 7.74
C ASP A 288 -12.46 11.64 7.44
N PHE A 289 -11.64 11.29 8.42
CA PHE A 289 -10.54 10.37 8.21
C PHE A 289 -11.09 9.01 7.82
N ILE A 290 -10.66 8.51 6.67
CA ILE A 290 -11.13 7.26 6.12
C ILE A 290 -9.97 6.31 5.99
N TRP A 291 -9.79 5.51 7.02
CA TRP A 291 -8.97 4.33 7.00
C TRP A 291 -9.65 3.27 6.13
N ALA A 292 -8.88 2.37 5.53
CA ALA A 292 -9.31 1.35 4.57
C ALA A 292 -9.75 1.89 3.19
N GLY A 293 -9.87 1.03 2.23
CA GLY A 293 -10.17 1.40 0.85
C GLY A 293 -10.33 0.19 -0.05
N THR A 294 -9.53 0.14 -1.11
CA THR A 294 -9.55 -0.91 -2.12
C THR A 294 -8.20 -1.60 -2.18
N PHE A 295 -8.18 -2.91 -2.13
CA PHE A 295 -6.95 -3.70 -2.23
C PHE A 295 -6.31 -3.58 -3.61
N VAL A 296 -4.99 -3.36 -3.63
CA VAL A 296 -4.14 -3.38 -4.82
C VAL A 296 -2.85 -4.15 -4.52
N ALA A 297 -2.46 -5.05 -5.40
CA ALA A 297 -1.21 -5.80 -5.29
C ALA A 297 -0.13 -5.22 -6.22
N HIS A 298 1.11 -5.14 -5.71
CA HIS A 298 2.31 -4.93 -6.53
C HIS A 298 3.22 -6.14 -6.46
N GLU A 299 3.96 -6.42 -7.52
CA GLU A 299 5.08 -7.35 -7.45
C GLU A 299 6.37 -6.59 -7.18
N LEU A 300 7.11 -7.02 -6.15
CA LEU A 300 8.42 -6.48 -5.82
C LEU A 300 9.51 -7.29 -6.49
N TYR A 301 10.53 -6.62 -7.02
CA TYR A 301 11.73 -7.25 -7.52
C TYR A 301 12.99 -6.53 -7.02
N GLN A 302 14.08 -7.27 -6.90
CA GLN A 302 15.37 -6.71 -6.50
C GLN A 302 16.14 -6.23 -7.72
N ARG A 303 16.64 -4.99 -7.68
CA ARG A 303 17.58 -4.46 -8.68
C ARG A 303 19.00 -4.96 -8.41
N GLU A 304 19.91 -4.77 -9.35
CA GLU A 304 21.31 -5.21 -9.25
C GLU A 304 22.07 -4.61 -8.05
N ASP A 305 21.71 -3.39 -7.66
CA ASP A 305 22.28 -2.69 -6.51
C ASP A 305 21.66 -3.13 -5.15
N GLY A 306 20.69 -4.03 -5.18
CA GLY A 306 19.95 -4.50 -4.03
C GLY A 306 18.72 -3.67 -3.68
N THR A 307 18.50 -2.51 -4.31
CA THR A 307 17.26 -1.74 -4.08
C THR A 307 16.05 -2.46 -4.64
N LEU A 308 14.85 -2.12 -4.15
CA LEU A 308 13.60 -2.74 -4.59
C LEU A 308 12.88 -1.88 -5.63
N GLY A 309 12.27 -2.53 -6.58
CA GLY A 309 11.37 -1.94 -7.55
C GLY A 309 10.00 -2.61 -7.52
N CYS A 310 8.99 -1.88 -7.99
CA CYS A 310 7.62 -2.36 -8.15
C CYS A 310 7.30 -2.58 -9.63
N ARG A 311 6.51 -3.61 -9.89
CA ARG A 311 5.92 -3.87 -11.20
C ARG A 311 4.51 -4.46 -11.07
N ILE A 312 3.79 -4.46 -12.16
CA ILE A 312 2.48 -5.09 -12.24
C ILE A 312 2.66 -6.60 -12.17
N PRO A 313 1.88 -7.35 -11.37
CA PRO A 313 1.84 -8.80 -11.49
C PRO A 313 1.43 -9.21 -12.93
N ASP A 314 2.17 -10.14 -13.52
CA ASP A 314 1.96 -10.57 -14.92
C ASP A 314 0.53 -11.07 -15.16
N THR A 315 -0.06 -11.73 -14.17
CA THR A 315 -1.45 -12.21 -14.23
C THR A 315 -2.45 -11.07 -14.40
N VAL A 316 -2.25 -9.97 -13.71
CA VAL A 316 -3.06 -8.75 -13.81
C VAL A 316 -2.91 -8.11 -15.19
N TRP A 317 -1.65 -7.92 -15.65
CA TRP A 317 -1.40 -7.31 -16.96
C TRP A 317 -1.99 -8.14 -18.10
N ASN A 318 -1.84 -9.46 -18.04
CA ASN A 318 -2.31 -10.40 -19.05
C ASN A 318 -3.81 -10.71 -18.97
N ALA A 319 -4.53 -10.21 -17.96
CA ALA A 319 -5.98 -10.33 -17.88
C ALA A 319 -6.68 -9.49 -18.95
N PHE A 320 -6.09 -8.35 -19.29
CA PHE A 320 -6.60 -7.48 -20.34
C PHE A 320 -6.38 -8.08 -21.73
N LYS A 321 -7.43 -8.05 -22.54
CA LYS A 321 -7.49 -8.62 -23.90
C LYS A 321 -7.80 -7.52 -24.90
N ASP A 322 -8.16 -7.87 -26.12
CA ASP A 322 -8.61 -6.95 -27.17
C ASP A 322 -7.70 -5.74 -27.35
N GLU A 323 -6.37 -5.99 -27.32
CA GLU A 323 -5.36 -4.96 -27.46
C GLU A 323 -5.49 -4.22 -28.80
N LYS A 324 -5.55 -2.91 -28.72
CA LYS A 324 -5.54 -2.00 -29.87
C LYS A 324 -4.27 -1.18 -29.86
N LYS A 325 -3.51 -1.23 -30.92
CA LYS A 325 -2.38 -0.34 -31.13
C LYS A 325 -2.88 1.04 -31.54
N LEU A 326 -2.22 2.06 -31.01
CA LEU A 326 -2.47 3.45 -31.34
C LEU A 326 -1.29 4.00 -32.14
N ASP A 327 -1.54 5.10 -32.83
CA ASP A 327 -0.51 5.77 -33.64
C ASP A 327 0.55 6.41 -32.72
N ASP A 328 1.79 6.45 -33.19
CA ASP A 328 2.84 7.21 -32.54
C ASP A 328 2.53 8.71 -32.58
N VAL A 329 2.86 9.41 -31.49
CA VAL A 329 2.57 10.84 -31.35
C VAL A 329 3.85 11.57 -30.98
N LYS A 330 4.22 12.58 -31.76
CA LYS A 330 5.17 13.60 -31.39
C LYS A 330 4.43 14.88 -31.00
N LEU A 331 4.70 15.37 -29.78
CA LEU A 331 4.25 16.68 -29.33
C LEU A 331 5.45 17.62 -29.18
N GLU A 332 5.26 18.85 -29.61
CA GLU A 332 6.27 19.90 -29.51
C GLU A 332 5.61 21.24 -29.24
N LYS A 333 6.12 21.95 -28.25
CA LYS A 333 5.65 23.29 -27.88
C LYS A 333 6.83 24.09 -27.30
N GLU A 334 7.25 25.12 -28.03
CA GLU A 334 8.38 25.95 -27.59
C GLU A 334 8.06 26.68 -26.28
N SER A 335 6.84 27.13 -26.10
CA SER A 335 6.37 27.78 -24.88
C SER A 335 4.91 27.47 -24.62
N GLY A 336 4.61 27.03 -23.39
CA GLY A 336 3.28 26.63 -22.96
C GLY A 336 3.00 25.15 -23.15
N ARG A 337 1.72 24.77 -23.22
CA ARG A 337 1.27 23.37 -23.27
C ARG A 337 0.70 22.99 -24.64
N ALA A 338 1.04 21.81 -25.12
CA ALA A 338 0.33 21.12 -26.19
C ALA A 338 -0.33 19.86 -25.66
N LEU A 339 -1.57 19.60 -26.06
CA LEU A 339 -2.35 18.42 -25.73
C LEU A 339 -2.79 17.72 -27.01
N ARG A 340 -2.93 16.38 -26.92
CA ARG A 340 -3.53 15.56 -27.98
C ARG A 340 -4.30 14.41 -27.39
N HIS A 341 -5.59 14.36 -27.66
CA HIS A 341 -6.42 13.19 -27.37
C HIS A 341 -6.10 12.05 -28.33
N VAL A 342 -5.85 10.88 -27.79
CA VAL A 342 -5.48 9.67 -28.56
C VAL A 342 -6.54 8.58 -28.45
N VAL A 343 -7.36 8.62 -27.41
CA VAL A 343 -8.55 7.76 -27.22
C VAL A 343 -9.64 8.63 -26.66
N THR A 344 -10.88 8.46 -27.16
CA THR A 344 -12.05 9.22 -26.72
C THR A 344 -13.01 8.42 -25.84
N GLU A 345 -12.96 7.09 -25.94
CA GLU A 345 -13.84 6.16 -25.21
C GLU A 345 -13.03 4.99 -24.71
N THR A 346 -12.63 5.02 -23.42
CA THR A 346 -11.88 3.95 -22.76
C THR A 346 -12.77 3.01 -21.95
N GLY A 347 -13.96 3.45 -21.57
CA GLY A 347 -14.74 2.79 -20.53
C GLY A 347 -14.05 2.88 -19.16
N ASP A 348 -14.50 2.05 -18.20
CA ASP A 348 -14.12 2.17 -16.79
C ASP A 348 -12.95 1.30 -16.37
N CYS A 349 -12.58 0.27 -17.17
CA CYS A 349 -11.50 -0.64 -16.83
C CYS A 349 -10.67 -0.97 -18.08
N TYR A 350 -9.41 -0.50 -18.05
CA TYR A 350 -8.47 -0.70 -19.15
C TYR A 350 -7.02 -0.64 -18.67
N ARG A 351 -6.10 -1.18 -19.48
CA ARG A 351 -4.68 -0.88 -19.40
C ARG A 351 -4.22 -0.04 -20.59
N TYR A 352 -3.28 0.84 -20.34
CA TYR A 352 -2.61 1.64 -21.38
C TYR A 352 -1.11 1.55 -21.19
N GLU A 353 -0.37 1.50 -22.31
CA GLU A 353 1.10 1.58 -22.29
C GLU A 353 1.62 2.44 -23.41
N ALA A 354 2.80 3.03 -23.18
CA ALA A 354 3.56 3.79 -24.17
C ALA A 354 5.06 3.80 -23.84
N ASP A 355 5.88 3.84 -24.86
CA ASP A 355 7.28 4.20 -24.74
C ASP A 355 7.42 5.72 -24.92
N VAL A 356 7.96 6.42 -23.94
CA VAL A 356 8.08 7.88 -23.96
C VAL A 356 9.54 8.30 -23.94
N THR A 357 9.88 9.19 -24.88
CA THR A 357 11.20 9.84 -24.94
C THR A 357 11.00 11.35 -25.01
N PHE A 358 11.74 12.13 -24.24
CA PHE A 358 11.67 13.59 -24.27
C PHE A 358 12.99 14.23 -24.59
N ALA A 359 12.96 15.43 -25.19
CA ALA A 359 14.15 16.19 -25.58
C ALA A 359 14.73 16.97 -24.41
N GLU A 360 16.02 17.30 -24.52
CA GLU A 360 16.68 18.20 -23.59
C GLU A 360 15.96 19.56 -23.51
N GLY A 361 15.85 20.11 -22.31
CA GLY A 361 15.16 21.37 -22.06
C GLY A 361 13.63 21.23 -21.89
N THR A 362 13.07 20.03 -22.13
CA THR A 362 11.64 19.80 -21.89
C THR A 362 11.31 19.96 -20.40
N ARG A 363 10.30 20.77 -20.11
CA ARG A 363 9.86 21.03 -18.73
C ARG A 363 8.99 19.91 -18.17
N GLY A 364 8.15 19.31 -19.01
CA GLY A 364 7.34 18.18 -18.60
C GLY A 364 6.60 17.52 -19.74
N PHE A 365 6.19 16.29 -19.49
CA PHE A 365 5.25 15.55 -20.34
C PHE A 365 4.20 14.84 -19.45
N SER A 366 3.06 14.50 -20.02
CA SER A 366 1.97 13.89 -19.23
C SER A 366 1.17 12.88 -20.04
N ILE A 367 0.58 11.93 -19.31
CA ILE A 367 -0.44 11.02 -19.81
C ILE A 367 -1.68 11.26 -18.96
N GLY A 368 -2.72 11.80 -19.62
CA GLY A 368 -4.01 12.09 -19.01
C GLY A 368 -4.97 10.92 -19.16
N VAL A 369 -5.71 10.63 -18.11
CA VAL A 369 -6.77 9.62 -18.04
C VAL A 369 -8.08 10.31 -17.66
N ARG A 370 -9.22 9.69 -17.94
CA ARG A 370 -10.55 10.32 -17.76
C ARG A 370 -10.64 11.68 -18.48
N ALA A 371 -10.00 11.78 -19.63
CA ALA A 371 -9.96 13.03 -20.38
C ALA A 371 -11.25 13.26 -21.15
N GLN A 372 -11.75 14.51 -21.11
CA GLN A 372 -12.87 14.97 -21.92
C GLN A 372 -12.34 15.65 -23.18
N ASP A 373 -12.84 15.24 -24.34
CA ASP A 373 -12.36 15.76 -25.63
C ASP A 373 -12.72 17.25 -25.87
N ALA A 374 -13.84 17.69 -25.32
CA ALA A 374 -14.34 19.06 -25.50
C ALA A 374 -13.66 20.10 -24.61
N ASP A 375 -13.08 19.68 -23.50
CA ASP A 375 -12.51 20.53 -22.47
C ASP A 375 -11.12 20.03 -22.08
N ASP A 376 -10.30 20.89 -21.50
CA ASP A 376 -8.99 20.54 -20.95
C ASP A 376 -9.09 19.84 -19.57
N GLU A 377 -10.20 19.13 -19.30
CA GLU A 377 -10.46 18.49 -18.02
C GLU A 377 -10.05 17.00 -18.06
N PHE A 378 -9.14 16.64 -17.17
CA PHE A 378 -8.61 15.28 -17.04
C PHE A 378 -7.81 15.12 -15.74
N TYR A 379 -7.57 13.86 -15.35
CA TYR A 379 -6.51 13.53 -14.42
C TYR A 379 -5.24 13.17 -15.19
N SER A 380 -4.05 13.46 -14.66
CA SER A 380 -2.82 13.14 -15.35
C SER A 380 -1.68 12.70 -14.43
N PHE A 381 -0.92 11.74 -14.93
CA PHE A 381 0.44 11.49 -14.48
C PHE A 381 1.36 12.46 -15.24
N THR A 382 1.85 13.47 -14.53
CA THR A 382 2.69 14.54 -15.08
C THR A 382 4.14 14.34 -14.64
N PHE A 383 5.02 14.14 -15.59
CA PHE A 383 6.46 14.00 -15.37
C PHE A 383 7.13 15.38 -15.42
N GLU A 384 7.59 15.85 -14.28
CA GLU A 384 8.28 17.13 -14.14
C GLU A 384 9.79 16.95 -14.34
N CYS A 385 10.28 17.08 -15.58
CA CYS A 385 11.65 16.76 -15.96
C CYS A 385 12.74 17.46 -15.12
N PRO A 386 12.65 18.78 -14.81
CA PRO A 386 13.66 19.45 -13.99
C PRO A 386 13.64 19.07 -12.51
N LYS A 387 12.64 18.32 -12.05
CA LYS A 387 12.46 17.96 -10.64
C LYS A 387 12.66 16.47 -10.38
N ASP A 388 12.94 15.69 -11.42
CA ASP A 388 13.10 14.24 -11.32
C ASP A 388 11.96 13.56 -10.55
N ARG A 389 10.71 13.89 -10.94
CA ARG A 389 9.53 13.29 -10.30
C ARG A 389 8.34 13.15 -11.27
N VAL A 390 7.44 12.24 -10.91
CA VAL A 390 6.09 12.17 -11.45
C VAL A 390 5.10 12.58 -10.37
N ILE A 391 4.10 13.37 -10.75
CA ILE A 391 2.98 13.79 -9.89
C ILE A 391 1.66 13.34 -10.50
N PHE A 392 0.64 13.19 -9.68
CA PHE A 392 -0.73 13.01 -10.15
C PHE A 392 -1.58 14.21 -9.81
N GLU A 393 -2.24 14.76 -10.81
CA GLU A 393 -3.03 15.97 -10.66
C GLU A 393 -4.29 15.95 -11.53
N LYS A 394 -5.29 16.76 -11.16
CA LYS A 394 -6.45 17.07 -11.99
C LYS A 394 -6.24 18.41 -12.71
N SER A 395 -6.53 18.47 -13.99
CA SER A 395 -6.44 19.71 -14.78
C SER A 395 -7.82 20.04 -15.41
N PRO A 396 -8.33 21.27 -15.25
CA PRO A 396 -7.94 22.26 -14.25
C PRO A 396 -8.38 21.83 -12.84
N ASN A 397 -7.58 22.16 -11.83
CA ASN A 397 -7.93 21.87 -10.43
C ASN A 397 -8.79 23.05 -9.87
N TRP A 398 -10.03 23.12 -10.28
CA TRP A 398 -10.97 24.19 -9.95
C TRP A 398 -12.30 23.60 -9.45
N PRO A 399 -13.06 24.23 -8.54
CA PRO A 399 -12.78 25.50 -7.86
C PRO A 399 -11.70 25.40 -6.80
N TRP A 400 -11.00 26.50 -6.60
CA TRP A 400 -9.96 26.69 -5.61
C TRP A 400 -10.54 26.80 -4.18
N PRO A 401 -9.90 26.24 -3.14
CA PRO A 401 -8.70 25.40 -3.14
C PRO A 401 -9.04 23.91 -3.27
N GLN A 402 -8.61 23.30 -4.34
CA GLN A 402 -8.72 21.86 -4.54
C GLN A 402 -7.34 21.21 -4.32
N MET A 403 -7.18 20.46 -3.26
CA MET A 403 -5.89 19.87 -2.90
C MET A 403 -5.97 18.36 -2.72
N ASN A 404 -6.90 17.73 -3.40
CA ASN A 404 -7.18 16.31 -3.31
C ASN A 404 -5.98 15.43 -3.63
N ASN A 405 -5.12 15.88 -4.54
CA ASN A 405 -3.98 15.13 -5.04
C ASN A 405 -2.65 15.63 -4.45
N MET A 406 -2.70 16.48 -3.43
CA MET A 406 -1.48 16.97 -2.81
C MET A 406 -0.67 15.83 -2.18
N GLY A 407 0.64 15.80 -2.49
CA GLY A 407 1.55 14.76 -2.02
C GLY A 407 1.44 13.44 -2.80
N LEU A 408 0.66 13.37 -3.88
CA LEU A 408 0.72 12.26 -4.82
C LEU A 408 1.87 12.48 -5.77
N GLU A 409 3.06 12.06 -5.36
CA GLU A 409 4.29 12.19 -6.13
C GLU A 409 5.23 11.03 -5.86
N ARG A 410 6.05 10.70 -6.86
CA ARG A 410 7.14 9.75 -6.74
C ARG A 410 8.41 10.28 -7.40
N LEU A 411 9.53 10.02 -6.77
CA LEU A 411 10.84 10.27 -7.35
C LEU A 411 11.06 9.35 -8.55
N ILE A 412 11.54 9.91 -9.64
CA ILE A 412 11.97 9.17 -10.82
C ILE A 412 13.02 9.99 -11.55
N ARG A 413 14.19 9.42 -11.77
CA ARG A 413 15.25 10.12 -12.50
C ARG A 413 14.88 10.24 -13.97
N LEU A 414 14.71 11.48 -14.44
CA LEU A 414 14.29 11.82 -15.79
C LEU A 414 15.48 12.31 -16.62
N VAL A 415 15.93 11.50 -17.58
CA VAL A 415 17.08 11.77 -18.42
C VAL A 415 16.63 12.01 -19.87
N PRO A 416 16.92 13.20 -20.47
CA PRO A 416 16.58 13.46 -21.86
C PRO A 416 17.16 12.40 -22.80
N GLY A 417 16.38 11.98 -23.79
CA GLY A 417 16.75 10.96 -24.76
C GLY A 417 16.67 9.51 -24.26
N LYS A 418 16.51 9.27 -22.96
CA LYS A 418 16.19 7.94 -22.44
C LYS A 418 14.74 7.59 -22.76
N LYS A 419 14.50 6.34 -23.12
CA LYS A 419 13.17 5.76 -23.33
C LYS A 419 12.61 5.25 -21.99
N TYR A 420 11.40 5.66 -21.65
CA TYR A 420 10.65 5.23 -20.48
C TYR A 420 9.44 4.40 -20.93
N HIS A 421 9.37 3.17 -20.49
CA HIS A 421 8.17 2.35 -20.69
C HIS A 421 7.18 2.65 -19.60
N VAL A 422 6.09 3.31 -19.96
CA VAL A 422 5.04 3.74 -19.05
C VAL A 422 3.85 2.81 -19.18
N GLN A 423 3.39 2.26 -18.08
CA GLN A 423 2.23 1.38 -17.99
C GLN A 423 1.21 1.96 -17.01
N ILE A 424 -0.05 1.99 -17.39
CA ILE A 424 -1.14 2.51 -16.56
C ILE A 424 -2.28 1.49 -16.57
N ILE A 425 -2.81 1.20 -15.38
CA ILE A 425 -4.07 0.48 -15.21
C ILE A 425 -5.10 1.47 -14.63
N VAL A 426 -6.26 1.53 -15.24
CA VAL A 426 -7.43 2.23 -14.70
C VAL A 426 -8.50 1.18 -14.42
N ASP A 427 -9.00 1.19 -13.19
CA ASP A 427 -10.16 0.38 -12.79
C ASP A 427 -11.10 1.26 -11.95
N ASP A 428 -12.15 1.75 -12.60
CA ASP A 428 -13.15 2.65 -12.03
C ASP A 428 -12.49 3.93 -11.48
N THR A 429 -12.45 4.14 -10.18
CA THR A 429 -11.87 5.34 -9.55
C THR A 429 -10.36 5.25 -9.31
N ILE A 430 -9.73 4.12 -9.53
CA ILE A 430 -8.29 3.95 -9.30
C ILE A 430 -7.52 4.01 -10.62
N ALA A 431 -6.44 4.77 -10.61
CA ALA A 431 -5.41 4.73 -11.65
C ALA A 431 -4.07 4.39 -11.02
N THR A 432 -3.37 3.40 -11.58
CA THR A 432 -2.06 2.95 -11.12
C THR A 432 -1.03 3.09 -12.23
N LEU A 433 0.03 3.84 -11.96
CA LEU A 433 1.19 4.02 -12.86
C LEU A 433 2.31 3.07 -12.48
N TYR A 434 3.01 2.55 -13.50
CA TYR A 434 4.31 1.89 -13.34
C TYR A 434 5.29 2.41 -14.40
N VAL A 435 6.49 2.75 -13.97
CA VAL A 435 7.59 3.21 -14.82
C VAL A 435 8.93 3.02 -14.13
N ASP A 436 9.91 2.39 -14.78
CA ASP A 436 11.26 2.17 -14.23
C ASP A 436 11.30 1.58 -12.81
N GLY A 437 10.34 0.74 -12.47
CA GLY A 437 10.23 0.13 -11.14
C GLY A 437 9.65 1.06 -10.06
N VAL A 438 9.12 2.19 -10.44
CA VAL A 438 8.33 3.08 -9.59
C VAL A 438 6.86 2.79 -9.81
N ALA A 439 6.09 2.60 -8.73
CA ALA A 439 4.64 2.53 -8.77
C ALA A 439 4.02 3.79 -8.16
N MET A 440 2.84 4.17 -8.64
CA MET A 440 2.03 5.21 -8.03
C MET A 440 0.55 4.92 -8.21
N ASN A 441 -0.10 4.56 -7.11
CA ASN A 441 -1.54 4.46 -7.02
C ASN A 441 -2.16 5.83 -6.78
N THR A 442 -3.35 6.01 -7.33
CA THR A 442 -4.13 7.23 -7.15
C THR A 442 -5.61 6.90 -7.15
N ARG A 443 -6.42 7.78 -6.56
CA ARG A 443 -7.86 7.71 -6.66
C ARG A 443 -8.42 8.99 -7.29
N MET A 444 -9.29 8.81 -8.27
CA MET A 444 -10.03 9.87 -8.95
C MET A 444 -11.41 9.98 -8.30
N TYR A 445 -11.84 11.21 -8.00
CA TYR A 445 -13.08 11.47 -7.25
C TYR A 445 -14.20 12.03 -8.12
N THR A 446 -13.87 12.43 -9.35
CA THR A 446 -14.83 12.85 -10.37
C THR A 446 -14.53 12.11 -11.68
N ASN A 447 -15.51 12.03 -12.55
CA ASN A 447 -15.33 11.48 -13.89
C ASN A 447 -15.57 12.56 -14.93
N PRO A 448 -14.54 13.34 -15.34
CA PRO A 448 -14.70 14.36 -16.35
C PRO A 448 -14.97 13.79 -17.75
N GLY A 449 -14.44 12.59 -18.05
CA GLY A 449 -14.58 11.97 -19.36
C GLY A 449 -14.08 10.53 -19.41
N GLU A 450 -14.00 10.00 -20.62
CA GLU A 450 -13.61 8.61 -20.89
C GLU A 450 -12.40 8.51 -21.83
N GLY A 451 -11.59 9.55 -21.93
CA GLY A 451 -10.49 9.60 -22.89
C GLY A 451 -9.10 9.46 -22.28
N ILE A 452 -8.13 9.31 -23.19
CA ILE A 452 -6.69 9.44 -22.91
C ILE A 452 -6.17 10.63 -23.70
N CYS A 453 -5.45 11.54 -23.02
CA CYS A 453 -4.74 12.63 -23.67
C CYS A 453 -3.25 12.64 -23.30
N LEU A 454 -2.43 13.01 -24.28
CA LEU A 454 -1.01 13.20 -24.11
C LEU A 454 -0.67 14.67 -24.04
N GLY A 455 0.29 15.04 -23.21
CA GLY A 455 0.68 16.42 -23.03
C GLY A 455 2.21 16.62 -23.07
N VAL A 456 2.61 17.81 -23.50
CA VAL A 456 3.97 18.33 -23.35
C VAL A 456 3.93 19.78 -22.91
N THR A 457 4.84 20.17 -22.04
CA THR A 457 4.99 21.56 -21.57
C THR A 457 6.41 22.02 -21.83
N ASP A 458 6.56 23.17 -22.52
CA ASP A 458 7.81 23.83 -22.86
C ASP A 458 8.88 22.82 -23.30
N GLY A 459 8.73 22.24 -24.50
CA GLY A 459 9.67 21.26 -25.02
C GLY A 459 9.07 20.27 -26.01
N SER A 460 9.60 19.07 -26.05
CA SER A 460 9.18 18.01 -26.99
C SER A 460 9.23 16.63 -26.35
N ALA A 461 8.20 15.84 -26.61
CA ALA A 461 8.14 14.44 -26.27
C ALA A 461 7.56 13.58 -27.40
N VAL A 462 8.02 12.34 -27.48
CA VAL A 462 7.57 11.34 -28.43
C VAL A 462 6.98 10.16 -27.66
N PHE A 463 5.78 9.76 -28.03
CA PHE A 463 5.04 8.63 -27.47
C PHE A 463 4.93 7.58 -28.56
N GLU A 464 5.60 6.47 -28.39
CA GLU A 464 5.71 5.37 -29.35
C GLU A 464 5.15 4.06 -28.78
N ASN A 465 4.91 3.10 -29.65
CA ASN A 465 4.46 1.76 -29.25
C ASN A 465 3.23 1.77 -28.34
N GLN A 466 2.36 2.74 -28.57
CA GLN A 466 1.17 2.93 -27.74
C GLN A 466 0.19 1.79 -27.93
N SER A 467 -0.38 1.27 -26.85
CA SER A 467 -1.50 0.35 -26.90
C SER A 467 -2.49 0.55 -25.75
N ILE A 468 -3.72 0.18 -25.99
CA ILE A 468 -4.79 0.10 -25.00
C ILE A 468 -5.43 -1.29 -25.08
N ALA A 469 -5.75 -1.88 -23.94
CA ALA A 469 -6.46 -3.15 -23.88
C ALA A 469 -7.53 -3.12 -22.79
N TYR A 470 -8.55 -3.94 -22.97
CA TYR A 470 -9.74 -3.96 -22.13
C TYR A 470 -9.85 -5.30 -21.39
N LEU A 471 -10.56 -5.29 -20.24
CA LEU A 471 -10.81 -6.49 -19.45
C LEU A 471 -11.99 -7.29 -20.00
#